data_1039e8dab9d597a91b9aa58fb3563595
#
_entry.id   1039e8dab9d597a91b9aa58fb3563595
#
_cell.length_a   1.000
_cell.length_b   1.000
_cell.length_c   1.000
_cell.angle_alpha   90.00
_cell.angle_beta   90.00
_cell.angle_gamma   90.00
#
_symmetry.space_group_name_H-M   'P 1'
#
loop_
_entity.id
_entity.type
_entity.pdbx_description
1 polymer ?
#
loop_
_entity_poly.entity_id
_entity_poly.type
_entity_poly.pdbx_seq_one_letter_code
_entity_poly.pdbx_strand_id
1 'polypeptide(L)'
;GTEWSAQDRDTFDPTHDLDAYCDFASGTINIAIMDGKVWRLLNGFKLFREKLDTRRGSNSQLETAVKDLGAVVSFKGYYGDLAIVVAKTSYVAEDGTEKRYLPDGTLVLGNTAAEGIRCYGAIQDAQALSEGVVASSRYPKHWLTVGDPAREFTMTQSAPLMVLPDPDEFVVVQVK
;
A
#
# COMPACT_ATOMS: atom_id res chain seq x y z
N GLY A 1 9.28 10.45 19.64
CA GLY A 1 8.02 10.94 19.09
C GLY A 1 6.95 11.02 20.16
N THR A 2 5.96 11.82 19.92
CA THR A 2 4.83 12.01 20.85
C THR A 2 3.94 10.75 20.83
N GLU A 3 3.55 10.26 21.99
CA GLU A 3 2.59 9.15 22.09
C GLU A 3 1.16 9.71 22.00
N TRP A 4 0.48 9.49 20.89
CA TRP A 4 -0.86 10.04 20.64
C TRP A 4 -1.93 9.47 21.56
N SER A 5 -1.79 8.20 21.95
CA SER A 5 -2.78 7.53 22.82
C SER A 5 -2.86 8.15 24.21
N ALA A 6 -1.78 8.80 24.67
CA ALA A 6 -1.69 9.45 25.98
C ALA A 6 -2.08 10.94 25.97
N GLN A 7 -2.37 11.51 24.79
CA GLN A 7 -2.66 12.95 24.68
C GLN A 7 -4.15 13.26 24.91
N ASP A 8 -4.38 14.48 25.41
CA ASP A 8 -5.73 15.02 25.57
C ASP A 8 -6.37 15.29 24.19
N ARG A 9 -7.57 14.77 23.98
CA ARG A 9 -8.27 14.84 22.70
C ARG A 9 -8.82 16.21 22.34
N ASP A 10 -9.00 17.07 23.32
CA ASP A 10 -9.57 18.40 23.12
C ASP A 10 -8.49 19.47 22.87
N THR A 11 -7.30 19.28 23.41
CA THR A 11 -6.23 20.30 23.39
C THR A 11 -5.03 19.94 22.52
N PHE A 12 -4.78 18.64 22.30
CA PHE A 12 -3.67 18.18 21.48
C PHE A 12 -3.98 18.30 19.98
N ASP A 13 -3.02 18.85 19.24
CA ASP A 13 -3.09 18.98 17.79
C ASP A 13 -2.08 18.04 17.08
N PRO A 14 -2.53 16.89 16.55
CA PRO A 14 -1.65 15.95 15.90
C PRO A 14 -1.16 16.41 14.52
N THR A 15 -1.69 17.53 13.99
CA THR A 15 -1.29 18.03 12.67
C THR A 15 0.16 18.51 12.67
N HIS A 16 0.67 19.04 13.79
CA HIS A 16 2.07 19.40 13.91
C HIS A 16 3.02 18.21 13.76
N ASP A 17 2.62 17.06 14.33
CA ASP A 17 3.41 15.83 14.16
C ASP A 17 3.32 15.32 12.70
N LEU A 18 2.13 15.40 12.06
CA LEU A 18 1.96 15.02 10.66
C LEU A 18 2.82 15.88 9.73
N ASP A 19 2.82 17.20 9.94
CA ASP A 19 3.64 18.12 9.14
C ASP A 19 5.13 17.81 9.33
N ALA A 20 5.57 17.60 10.59
CA ALA A 20 6.94 17.20 10.89
C ALA A 20 7.33 15.86 10.24
N TYR A 21 6.42 14.89 10.18
CA TYR A 21 6.68 13.61 9.49
C TYR A 21 6.78 13.79 7.98
N CYS A 22 5.99 14.68 7.39
CA CYS A 22 6.10 15.00 5.96
C CYS A 22 7.46 15.63 5.62
N ASP A 23 8.02 16.44 6.52
CA ASP A 23 9.32 17.10 6.36
C ASP A 23 10.52 16.11 6.35
N PHE A 24 10.34 14.88 6.83
CA PHE A 24 11.38 13.85 6.76
C PHE A 24 11.55 13.25 5.36
N ALA A 25 10.56 13.38 4.49
CA ALA A 25 10.65 12.86 3.13
C ALA A 25 11.51 13.76 2.24
N SER A 26 12.18 13.16 1.27
CA SER A 26 12.96 13.89 0.27
C SER A 26 12.10 14.59 -0.79
N GLY A 27 10.81 14.22 -0.91
CA GLY A 27 9.87 14.72 -1.89
C GLY A 27 8.57 15.25 -1.28
N THR A 28 7.66 15.70 -2.14
CA THR A 28 6.34 16.17 -1.73
C THR A 28 5.45 14.99 -1.33
N ILE A 29 4.97 14.98 -0.10
CA ILE A 29 4.01 14.00 0.40
C ILE A 29 2.59 14.48 0.08
N ASN A 30 1.77 13.62 -0.53
CA ASN A 30 0.39 13.93 -0.88
C ASN A 30 -0.63 12.86 -0.46
N ILE A 31 -0.17 11.73 0.10
CA ILE A 31 -1.03 10.66 0.59
C ILE A 31 -0.57 10.15 1.95
N ALA A 32 -1.52 9.93 2.84
CA ALA A 32 -1.35 9.25 4.13
C ALA A 32 -2.19 7.99 4.15
N ILE A 33 -1.54 6.84 4.17
CA ILE A 33 -2.19 5.52 4.30
C ILE A 33 -2.02 5.06 5.73
N MET A 34 -3.11 4.77 6.41
CA MET A 34 -3.08 4.40 7.82
C MET A 34 -3.94 3.19 8.14
N ASP A 35 -3.60 2.52 9.23
CA ASP A 35 -4.44 1.50 9.85
C ASP A 35 -5.68 2.10 10.51
N GLY A 36 -6.70 1.28 10.68
CA GLY A 36 -7.95 1.67 11.33
C GLY A 36 -7.82 2.10 12.80
N LYS A 37 -6.76 1.69 13.52
CA LYS A 37 -6.48 2.15 14.89
C LYS A 37 -5.94 3.58 14.87
N VAL A 38 -4.97 3.85 14.01
CA VAL A 38 -4.41 5.20 13.81
C VAL A 38 -5.50 6.18 13.40
N TRP A 39 -6.37 5.77 12.46
CA TRP A 39 -7.50 6.60 12.07
C TRP A 39 -8.43 6.95 13.23
N ARG A 40 -8.77 5.97 14.08
CA ARG A 40 -9.62 6.23 15.25
C ARG A 40 -8.98 7.17 16.27
N LEU A 41 -7.66 7.04 16.48
CA LEU A 41 -6.91 7.96 17.32
C LEU A 41 -6.93 9.38 16.72
N LEU A 42 -6.56 9.51 15.47
CA LEU A 42 -6.47 10.78 14.76
C LEU A 42 -7.83 11.49 14.70
N ASN A 43 -8.88 10.78 14.33
CA ASN A 43 -10.24 11.29 14.28
C ASN A 43 -10.83 11.58 15.68
N GLY A 44 -10.20 11.09 16.73
CA GLY A 44 -10.55 11.39 18.13
C GLY A 44 -10.20 12.83 18.53
N PHE A 45 -9.17 13.42 17.92
CA PHE A 45 -8.72 14.78 18.23
C PHE A 45 -9.63 15.85 17.62
N LYS A 46 -10.10 16.76 18.45
CA LYS A 46 -11.05 17.81 18.03
C LYS A 46 -10.41 18.74 17.01
N LEU A 47 -9.19 19.21 17.25
CA LEU A 47 -8.48 20.15 16.39
C LEU A 47 -8.19 19.53 15.00
N PHE A 48 -7.90 18.23 14.93
CA PHE A 48 -7.73 17.55 13.66
C PHE A 48 -9.05 17.49 12.87
N ARG A 49 -10.17 17.13 13.51
CA ARG A 49 -11.48 17.07 12.84
C ARG A 49 -11.93 18.41 12.28
N GLU A 50 -11.60 19.51 12.94
CA GLU A 50 -11.91 20.86 12.48
C GLU A 50 -11.13 21.24 11.22
N LYS A 51 -9.92 20.71 11.07
CA LYS A 51 -9.04 20.95 9.91
C LYS A 51 -9.28 19.95 8.75
N LEU A 52 -9.95 18.83 9.03
CA LEU A 52 -10.19 17.79 8.02
C LEU A 52 -11.26 18.23 7.03
N ASP A 53 -10.90 18.37 5.76
CA ASP A 53 -11.84 18.65 4.68
C ASP A 53 -12.40 17.35 4.08
N THR A 54 -13.64 17.03 4.43
CA THR A 54 -14.38 15.87 3.91
C THR A 54 -15.20 16.18 2.65
N ARG A 55 -15.29 17.44 2.24
CA ARG A 55 -16.06 17.89 1.07
C ARG A 55 -15.23 17.95 -0.19
N ARG A 56 -13.94 18.24 -0.03
CA ARG A 56 -12.97 18.24 -1.12
C ARG A 56 -12.73 16.80 -1.55
N GLY A 57 -12.96 16.47 -2.79
CA GLY A 57 -12.63 15.16 -3.33
C GLY A 57 -13.81 14.33 -3.82
N SER A 58 -15.07 14.77 -3.69
CA SER A 58 -16.22 14.03 -4.21
C SER A 58 -16.15 13.72 -5.72
N ASN A 59 -15.25 14.40 -6.46
CA ASN A 59 -14.98 14.19 -7.89
C ASN A 59 -13.48 14.17 -8.22
N SER A 60 -12.59 13.93 -7.24
CA SER A 60 -11.15 13.86 -7.48
C SER A 60 -10.76 12.54 -8.15
N GLN A 61 -9.71 12.58 -8.97
CA GLN A 61 -9.13 11.37 -9.59
C GLN A 61 -8.68 10.36 -8.52
N LEU A 62 -8.20 10.85 -7.37
CA LEU A 62 -7.77 10.01 -6.26
C LEU A 62 -8.96 9.28 -5.61
N GLU A 63 -10.10 9.95 -5.39
CA GLU A 63 -11.29 9.31 -4.85
C GLU A 63 -11.82 8.23 -5.81
N THR A 64 -11.81 8.51 -7.12
CA THR A 64 -12.17 7.53 -8.14
C THR A 64 -11.22 6.33 -8.10
N ALA A 65 -9.90 6.55 -8.07
CA ALA A 65 -8.91 5.49 -7.97
C ALA A 65 -9.05 4.65 -6.68
N VAL A 66 -9.38 5.28 -5.55
CA VAL A 66 -9.63 4.58 -4.28
C VAL A 66 -10.92 3.76 -4.34
N LYS A 67 -11.97 4.25 -5.00
CA LYS A 67 -13.22 3.48 -5.23
C LYS A 67 -12.98 2.27 -6.12
N ASP A 68 -12.12 2.39 -7.13
CA ASP A 68 -11.76 1.30 -8.03
C ASP A 68 -10.96 0.18 -7.33
N LEU A 69 -10.26 0.50 -6.23
CA LEU A 69 -9.59 -0.48 -5.37
C LEU A 69 -10.57 -1.31 -4.52
N GLY A 70 -11.87 -1.03 -4.59
CA GLY A 70 -12.94 -1.77 -3.93
C GLY A 70 -13.03 -1.51 -2.41
N ALA A 71 -13.65 -2.45 -1.68
CA ALA A 71 -13.94 -2.31 -0.24
C ALA A 71 -12.72 -2.36 0.68
N VAL A 72 -11.53 -2.53 0.13
CA VAL A 72 -10.27 -2.78 0.84
C VAL A 72 -9.68 -1.49 1.41
N VAL A 73 -9.93 -0.36 0.76
CA VAL A 73 -9.37 0.95 1.09
C VAL A 73 -10.50 1.97 1.22
N SER A 74 -10.42 2.86 2.20
CA SER A 74 -11.46 3.85 2.48
C SER A 74 -10.84 5.24 2.54
N PHE A 75 -11.22 6.11 1.60
CA PHE A 75 -10.89 7.53 1.62
C PHE A 75 -11.66 8.26 2.73
N LYS A 76 -11.00 9.14 3.48
CA LYS A 76 -11.57 9.84 4.64
C LYS A 76 -11.68 11.35 4.46
N GLY A 77 -10.86 11.94 3.65
CA GLY A 77 -10.82 13.39 3.42
C GLY A 77 -9.40 13.89 3.17
N TYR A 78 -9.26 15.20 3.16
CA TYR A 78 -7.97 15.87 3.00
C TYR A 78 -7.61 16.68 4.25
N TYR A 79 -6.34 16.65 4.60
CA TYR A 79 -5.71 17.63 5.47
C TYR A 79 -4.74 18.45 4.61
N GLY A 80 -5.09 19.72 4.32
CA GLY A 80 -4.35 20.48 3.31
C GLY A 80 -4.36 19.78 1.94
N ASP A 81 -3.19 19.41 1.45
CA ASP A 81 -3.01 18.64 0.22
C ASP A 81 -2.80 17.13 0.48
N LEU A 82 -2.75 16.73 1.75
CA LEU A 82 -2.56 15.34 2.17
C LEU A 82 -3.89 14.57 2.13
N ALA A 83 -4.01 13.62 1.23
CA ALA A 83 -5.15 12.71 1.14
C ALA A 83 -5.07 11.62 2.20
N ILE A 84 -6.12 11.44 2.99
CA ILE A 84 -6.16 10.46 4.08
C ILE A 84 -6.93 9.22 3.65
N VAL A 85 -6.24 8.09 3.72
CA VAL A 85 -6.73 6.79 3.27
C VAL A 85 -6.54 5.76 4.38
N VAL A 86 -7.58 4.97 4.65
CA VAL A 86 -7.53 3.87 5.63
C VAL A 86 -7.53 2.54 4.89
N ALA A 87 -6.46 1.75 5.10
CA ALA A 87 -6.32 0.42 4.55
C ALA A 87 -6.77 -0.65 5.57
N LYS A 88 -7.56 -1.63 5.10
CA LYS A 88 -8.07 -2.75 5.91
C LYS A 88 -7.73 -4.11 5.32
N THR A 89 -6.76 -4.16 4.41
CA THR A 89 -6.40 -5.37 3.68
C THR A 89 -5.73 -6.37 4.58
N SER A 90 -6.18 -7.62 4.48
CA SER A 90 -5.55 -8.77 5.11
C SER A 90 -5.22 -9.84 4.06
N TYR A 91 -4.35 -10.76 4.41
CA TYR A 91 -4.02 -11.94 3.64
C TYR A 91 -3.92 -13.15 4.57
N VAL A 92 -4.14 -14.32 4.02
CA VAL A 92 -3.93 -15.59 4.75
C VAL A 92 -2.50 -16.03 4.50
N ALA A 93 -1.71 -16.14 5.56
CA ALA A 93 -0.34 -16.61 5.49
C ALA A 93 -0.29 -18.14 5.28
N GLU A 94 0.88 -18.68 4.96
CA GLU A 94 1.08 -20.12 4.72
C GLU A 94 0.69 -21.00 5.94
N ASP A 95 0.77 -20.44 7.15
CA ASP A 95 0.34 -21.07 8.39
C ASP A 95 -1.19 -21.07 8.63
N GLY A 96 -1.98 -20.54 7.66
CA GLY A 96 -3.42 -20.40 7.73
C GLY A 96 -3.89 -19.22 8.59
N THR A 97 -2.99 -18.42 9.15
CA THR A 97 -3.37 -17.25 9.96
C THR A 97 -3.66 -16.04 9.08
N GLU A 98 -4.69 -15.28 9.45
CA GLU A 98 -4.99 -14.00 8.80
C GLU A 98 -4.05 -12.91 9.33
N LYS A 99 -3.28 -12.29 8.43
CA LYS A 99 -2.36 -11.18 8.72
C LYS A 99 -2.76 -9.95 7.92
N ARG A 100 -2.60 -8.78 8.52
CA ARG A 100 -2.83 -7.51 7.82
C ARG A 100 -1.60 -7.11 7.01
N TYR A 101 -1.82 -6.57 5.81
CA TYR A 101 -0.72 -5.96 5.03
C TYR A 101 -0.14 -4.74 5.73
N LEU A 102 -1.01 -3.92 6.35
CA LEU A 102 -0.59 -2.79 7.16
C LEU A 102 -0.72 -3.17 8.64
N PRO A 103 0.38 -3.32 9.39
CA PRO A 103 0.35 -3.62 10.81
C PRO A 103 -0.43 -2.58 11.61
N ASP A 104 -0.98 -3.00 12.73
CA ASP A 104 -1.70 -2.11 13.65
C ASP A 104 -0.78 -0.96 14.12
N GLY A 105 -1.31 0.25 14.14
CA GLY A 105 -0.59 1.45 14.56
C GLY A 105 0.35 2.02 13.49
N THR A 106 0.30 1.54 12.26
CA THR A 106 1.17 2.02 11.18
C THR A 106 0.51 3.15 10.40
N LEU A 107 1.29 4.20 10.16
CA LEU A 107 1.01 5.31 9.25
C LEU A 107 2.11 5.35 8.20
N VAL A 108 1.74 5.32 6.93
CA VAL A 108 2.63 5.47 5.78
C VAL A 108 2.29 6.77 5.08
N LEU A 109 3.26 7.64 4.98
CA LEU A 109 3.19 8.88 4.22
C LEU A 109 3.96 8.70 2.92
N GLY A 110 3.45 9.19 1.81
CA GLY A 110 4.10 8.97 0.52
C GLY A 110 3.62 9.91 -0.57
N ASN A 111 4.19 9.70 -1.75
CA ASN A 111 3.87 10.44 -2.96
C ASN A 111 3.16 9.50 -3.95
N THR A 112 1.97 9.88 -4.41
CA THR A 112 1.24 9.11 -5.45
C THR A 112 1.89 9.19 -6.82
N ALA A 113 2.80 10.14 -7.05
CA ALA A 113 3.58 10.27 -8.26
C ALA A 113 4.94 9.56 -8.19
N ALA A 114 5.27 8.92 -7.06
CA ALA A 114 6.50 8.16 -6.91
C ALA A 114 6.59 7.03 -7.95
N GLU A 115 7.74 6.90 -8.58
CA GLU A 115 7.96 5.89 -9.61
C GLU A 115 8.28 4.54 -8.99
N GLY A 116 7.57 3.50 -9.43
CA GLY A 116 7.87 2.12 -9.10
C GLY A 116 8.33 1.36 -10.34
N ILE A 117 9.42 0.61 -10.22
CA ILE A 117 9.92 -0.24 -11.29
C ILE A 117 9.50 -1.68 -11.04
N ARG A 118 8.89 -2.32 -12.05
CA ARG A 118 8.62 -3.74 -12.03
C ARG A 118 9.77 -4.47 -12.72
N CYS A 119 10.63 -5.09 -11.92
CA CYS A 119 11.68 -5.96 -12.39
C CYS A 119 11.18 -7.40 -12.51
N TYR A 120 11.79 -8.19 -13.39
CA TYR A 120 11.50 -9.60 -13.54
C TYR A 120 12.77 -10.41 -13.29
N GLY A 121 12.70 -11.33 -12.35
CA GLY A 121 13.77 -12.24 -12.01
C GLY A 121 13.86 -13.43 -13.00
N ALA A 122 14.85 -14.27 -12.79
CA ALA A 122 15.07 -15.45 -13.61
C ALA A 122 13.92 -16.46 -13.46
N ILE A 123 13.48 -17.02 -14.58
CA ILE A 123 12.55 -18.15 -14.63
C ILE A 123 13.31 -19.42 -14.29
N GLN A 124 13.00 -20.05 -13.16
CA GLN A 124 13.63 -21.30 -12.71
C GLN A 124 12.92 -22.51 -13.33
N ASP A 125 13.07 -22.67 -14.64
CA ASP A 125 12.52 -23.81 -15.39
C ASP A 125 13.58 -24.34 -16.37
N ALA A 126 13.77 -25.65 -16.38
CA ALA A 126 14.82 -26.30 -17.22
C ALA A 126 14.55 -26.10 -18.71
N GLN A 127 13.30 -26.07 -19.14
CA GLN A 127 12.95 -25.83 -20.54
C GLN A 127 13.22 -24.36 -20.92
N ALA A 128 12.84 -23.42 -20.06
CA ALA A 128 13.12 -22.00 -20.27
C ALA A 128 14.62 -21.75 -20.42
N LEU A 129 15.43 -22.38 -19.58
CA LEU A 129 16.89 -22.29 -19.65
C LEU A 129 17.42 -22.88 -20.98
N SER A 130 16.88 -24.02 -21.44
CA SER A 130 17.28 -24.62 -22.72
C SER A 130 16.89 -23.76 -23.92
N GLU A 131 15.82 -22.99 -23.82
CA GLU A 131 15.35 -22.03 -24.83
C GLU A 131 16.08 -20.67 -24.75
N GLY A 132 16.98 -20.49 -23.79
CA GLY A 132 17.71 -19.24 -23.55
C GLY A 132 16.88 -18.13 -22.89
N VAL A 133 15.72 -18.44 -22.34
CA VAL A 133 14.88 -17.49 -21.62
C VAL A 133 15.35 -17.38 -20.18
N VAL A 134 16.13 -16.33 -19.88
CA VAL A 134 16.69 -16.11 -18.55
C VAL A 134 15.71 -15.30 -17.68
N ALA A 135 15.17 -14.21 -18.22
CA ALA A 135 14.20 -13.37 -17.51
C ALA A 135 13.07 -12.97 -18.48
N SER A 136 11.84 -13.07 -18.01
CA SER A 136 10.66 -12.70 -18.79
C SER A 136 9.53 -12.25 -17.89
N SER A 137 8.72 -11.33 -18.38
CA SER A 137 7.47 -10.92 -17.71
C SER A 137 6.46 -12.07 -17.61
N ARG A 138 6.51 -12.99 -18.56
CA ARG A 138 5.65 -14.17 -18.63
C ARG A 138 6.35 -15.27 -19.43
N TYR A 139 6.42 -16.48 -18.88
CA TYR A 139 6.87 -17.67 -19.58
C TYR A 139 5.71 -18.69 -19.64
N PRO A 140 5.04 -18.83 -20.78
CA PRO A 140 4.01 -19.86 -20.96
C PRO A 140 4.66 -21.20 -21.29
N LYS A 141 4.15 -22.27 -20.68
CA LYS A 141 4.55 -23.64 -20.91
C LYS A 141 3.33 -24.51 -21.14
N HIS A 142 3.43 -25.41 -22.09
CA HIS A 142 2.37 -26.31 -22.46
C HIS A 142 2.94 -27.71 -22.65
N TRP A 143 2.25 -28.74 -22.17
CA TRP A 143 2.61 -30.13 -22.40
C TRP A 143 1.40 -31.06 -22.35
N LEU A 144 1.53 -32.19 -23.03
CA LEU A 144 0.56 -33.27 -23.04
C LEU A 144 1.08 -34.42 -22.20
N THR A 145 0.23 -35.02 -21.38
CA THR A 145 0.55 -36.29 -20.72
C THR A 145 0.15 -37.47 -21.62
N VAL A 146 1.04 -38.46 -21.66
CA VAL A 146 0.74 -39.74 -22.34
C VAL A 146 -0.11 -40.56 -21.37
N GLY A 147 -1.40 -40.71 -21.70
CA GLY A 147 -2.36 -41.46 -20.89
C GLY A 147 -3.70 -41.54 -21.62
N ASP A 148 -4.57 -42.46 -21.21
CA ASP A 148 -5.93 -42.56 -21.70
C ASP A 148 -6.93 -42.21 -20.60
N PRO A 149 -7.63 -41.05 -20.66
CA PRO A 149 -7.53 -40.01 -21.71
C PRO A 149 -6.29 -39.13 -21.56
N ALA A 150 -5.72 -38.69 -22.69
CA ALA A 150 -4.64 -37.70 -22.69
C ALA A 150 -5.10 -36.38 -22.08
N ARG A 151 -4.26 -35.78 -21.25
CA ARG A 151 -4.55 -34.49 -20.60
C ARG A 151 -3.57 -33.45 -21.07
N GLU A 152 -4.10 -32.27 -21.38
CA GLU A 152 -3.35 -31.07 -21.72
C GLU A 152 -3.16 -30.21 -20.48
N PHE A 153 -1.92 -29.78 -20.25
CA PHE A 153 -1.58 -28.88 -19.17
C PHE A 153 -0.97 -27.61 -19.74
N THR A 154 -1.42 -26.50 -19.20
CA THR A 154 -0.85 -25.18 -19.49
C THR A 154 -0.42 -24.54 -18.17
N MET A 155 0.80 -24.02 -18.12
CA MET A 155 1.34 -23.32 -16.98
C MET A 155 1.94 -21.99 -17.45
N THR A 156 1.81 -20.95 -16.63
CA THR A 156 2.48 -19.68 -16.88
C THR A 156 3.30 -19.33 -15.64
N GLN A 157 4.59 -19.07 -15.84
CA GLN A 157 5.49 -18.62 -14.78
C GLN A 157 5.83 -17.13 -14.96
N SER A 158 5.97 -16.45 -13.82
CA SER A 158 6.45 -15.07 -13.74
C SER A 158 7.14 -14.87 -12.39
N ALA A 159 8.21 -14.12 -12.37
CA ALA A 159 8.95 -13.78 -11.15
C ALA A 159 9.05 -12.24 -10.99
N PRO A 160 7.92 -11.54 -10.80
CA PRO A 160 7.92 -10.09 -10.67
C PRO A 160 8.47 -9.66 -9.31
N LEU A 161 9.25 -8.58 -9.32
CA LEU A 161 9.73 -7.87 -8.15
C LEU A 161 9.43 -6.38 -8.32
N MET A 162 8.72 -5.81 -7.36
CA MET A 162 8.52 -4.35 -7.31
C MET A 162 9.71 -3.72 -6.61
N VAL A 163 10.33 -2.75 -7.26
CA VAL A 163 11.46 -1.99 -6.73
C VAL A 163 11.05 -0.52 -6.66
N LEU A 164 11.29 0.10 -5.52
CA LEU A 164 11.18 1.54 -5.33
C LEU A 164 12.58 2.13 -5.53
N PRO A 165 12.80 2.92 -6.61
CA PRO A 165 14.10 3.55 -6.85
C PRO A 165 14.47 4.54 -5.75
N ASP A 166 13.47 5.28 -5.27
CA ASP A 166 13.61 6.35 -4.26
C ASP A 166 12.76 6.02 -3.02
N PRO A 167 13.29 5.20 -2.08
CA PRO A 167 12.56 4.88 -0.85
C PRO A 167 12.38 6.10 0.08
N ASP A 168 13.21 7.12 -0.04
CA ASP A 168 13.19 8.35 0.76
C ASP A 168 11.97 9.26 0.46
N GLU A 169 11.20 8.96 -0.60
CA GLU A 169 9.89 9.56 -0.87
C GLU A 169 8.77 9.02 0.04
N PHE A 170 9.08 8.04 0.89
CA PHE A 170 8.12 7.43 1.80
C PHE A 170 8.60 7.51 3.24
N VAL A 171 7.68 7.81 4.15
CA VAL A 171 7.91 7.82 5.59
C VAL A 171 6.97 6.85 6.27
N VAL A 172 7.51 5.92 7.05
CA VAL A 172 6.71 4.96 7.83
C VAL A 172 6.83 5.30 9.31
N VAL A 173 5.70 5.57 9.92
CA VAL A 173 5.60 5.96 11.34
C VAL A 173 4.81 4.90 12.09
N GLN A 174 5.34 4.48 13.23
CA GLN A 174 4.62 3.65 14.20
C GLN A 174 3.99 4.55 15.26
N VAL A 175 2.67 4.71 15.17
CA VAL A 175 1.87 5.52 16.11
C VAL A 175 1.51 4.66 17.33
N LYS A 176 1.75 5.21 18.53
CA LYS A 176 1.42 4.59 19.82
C LYS A 176 0.37 5.39 20.59
#